data_c859433759b42898e61da4f7ea6ccd4c
#
_entry.id   c859433759b42898e61da4f7ea6ccd4c
#
_cell.length_a   1.000
_cell.length_b   1.000
_cell.length_c   1.000
_cell.angle_alpha   90.00
_cell.angle_beta   90.00
_cell.angle_gamma   90.00
#
_symmetry.space_group_name_H-M   'P 1'
#
loop_
_entity.id
_entity.type
_entity.pdbx_description
1 polymer ?
#
loop_
_entity_poly.entity_id
_entity_poly.type
_entity_poly.pdbx_seq_one_letter_code
_entity_poly.pdbx_strand_id
1 'polypeptide(L)'
;MFRFWYRFIPDNNSIISRGATELAYKRIAPNLSDYMGRIFEEICMQYMWKLLLDGESPVEFSNLGRWWGTDPQERIQTEIDIMGDQDKSTALFGECKWINENVDVKVLEKLKKRSRLFRYENVHLFLFAKKGFTQGCIEEAGKMGNVSLVTYDQIYRYLSNIDLSQ
;
A
#
# COMPACT_ATOMS: atom_id res chain seq x y z
N MET A 1 -12.38 12.67 6.00
CA MET A 1 -13.06 12.97 7.26
C MET A 1 -14.32 12.12 7.44
N PHE A 2 -15.28 12.06 6.51
CA PHE A 2 -16.52 11.29 6.64
C PHE A 2 -16.35 9.81 6.92
N ARG A 3 -15.41 9.10 6.25
CA ARG A 3 -15.18 7.66 6.46
C ARG A 3 -14.79 7.32 7.91
N PHE A 4 -13.92 8.12 8.54
CA PHE A 4 -13.58 7.96 9.95
C PHE A 4 -14.81 8.14 10.84
N TRP A 5 -15.59 9.20 10.57
CA TRP A 5 -16.80 9.49 11.31
C TRP A 5 -17.79 8.33 11.26
N TYR A 6 -18.14 7.86 10.05
CA TYR A 6 -19.08 6.74 9.88
C TYR A 6 -18.59 5.43 10.49
N ARG A 7 -17.29 5.20 10.49
CA ARG A 7 -16.69 3.97 11.02
C ARG A 7 -16.68 3.92 12.53
N PHE A 8 -16.42 5.03 13.21
CA PHE A 8 -16.08 5.03 14.63
C PHE A 8 -17.01 5.86 15.52
N ILE A 9 -17.64 6.91 14.99
CA ILE A 9 -18.39 7.83 15.84
C ILE A 9 -19.78 7.33 16.17
N PRO A 10 -20.61 6.78 15.27
CA PRO A 10 -21.99 6.40 15.57
C PRO A 10 -22.07 5.44 16.78
N ASP A 11 -21.25 4.39 16.81
CA ASP A 11 -21.25 3.39 17.88
C ASP A 11 -20.72 3.93 19.22
N ASN A 12 -20.02 5.05 19.20
CA ASN A 12 -19.44 5.70 20.37
C ASN A 12 -20.10 7.04 20.73
N ASN A 13 -21.13 7.45 20.00
CA ASN A 13 -21.72 8.79 20.12
C ASN A 13 -22.25 9.07 21.54
N SER A 14 -22.93 8.11 22.17
CA SER A 14 -23.47 8.28 23.54
C SER A 14 -22.39 8.44 24.61
N ILE A 15 -21.20 7.91 24.37
CA ILE A 15 -20.04 8.03 25.26
C ILE A 15 -19.37 9.38 25.04
N ILE A 16 -19.18 9.76 23.78
CA ILE A 16 -18.55 11.01 23.38
C ILE A 16 -19.39 12.21 23.85
N SER A 17 -20.71 12.18 23.64
CA SER A 17 -21.63 13.26 24.03
C SER A 17 -21.69 13.49 25.55
N ARG A 18 -21.30 12.51 26.35
CA ARG A 18 -21.19 12.60 27.82
C ARG A 18 -19.78 12.98 28.29
N GLY A 19 -18.88 13.34 27.37
CA GLY A 19 -17.51 13.75 27.69
C GLY A 19 -16.55 12.61 28.05
N ALA A 20 -16.96 11.34 27.91
CA ALA A 20 -16.10 10.19 28.20
C ALA A 20 -15.20 9.83 27.00
N THR A 21 -14.43 10.82 26.50
CA THR A 21 -13.59 10.72 25.31
C THR A 21 -12.47 9.68 25.43
N GLU A 22 -11.87 9.54 26.61
CA GLU A 22 -10.88 8.51 26.92
C GLU A 22 -11.41 7.08 26.68
N LEU A 23 -12.65 6.85 27.11
CA LEU A 23 -13.32 5.54 26.95
C LEU A 23 -13.63 5.30 25.46
N ALA A 24 -14.07 6.31 24.74
CA ALA A 24 -14.29 6.22 23.30
C ALA A 24 -12.98 5.91 22.56
N TYR A 25 -11.89 6.60 22.90
CA TYR A 25 -10.57 6.35 22.32
C TYR A 25 -10.09 4.91 22.54
N LYS A 26 -10.22 4.38 23.77
CA LYS A 26 -9.84 2.99 24.08
C LYS A 26 -10.59 1.94 23.23
N ARG A 27 -11.82 2.25 22.79
CA ARG A 27 -12.60 1.38 21.91
C ARG A 27 -12.20 1.51 20.44
N ILE A 28 -11.80 2.69 20.02
CA ILE A 28 -11.44 2.99 18.63
C ILE A 28 -9.99 2.56 18.34
N ALA A 29 -9.07 2.81 19.25
CA ALA A 29 -7.63 2.64 19.07
C ALA A 29 -7.21 1.25 18.53
N PRO A 30 -7.78 0.11 18.97
CA PRO A 30 -7.43 -1.21 18.45
C PRO A 30 -7.71 -1.38 16.94
N ASN A 31 -8.70 -0.65 16.41
CA ASN A 31 -9.12 -0.74 15.01
C ASN A 31 -8.52 0.37 14.13
N LEU A 32 -7.78 1.30 14.74
CA LEU A 32 -7.25 2.46 14.01
C LEU A 32 -6.14 2.07 13.05
N SER A 33 -5.31 1.10 13.40
CA SER A 33 -4.21 0.64 12.55
C SER A 33 -4.74 0.02 11.25
N ASP A 34 -5.75 -0.85 11.34
CA ASP A 34 -6.37 -1.46 10.15
C ASP A 34 -7.08 -0.44 9.28
N TYR A 35 -7.75 0.54 9.92
CA TYR A 35 -8.36 1.65 9.20
C TYR A 35 -7.30 2.46 8.42
N MET A 36 -6.19 2.81 9.08
CA MET A 36 -5.10 3.55 8.46
C MET A 36 -4.38 2.74 7.38
N GLY A 37 -4.28 1.42 7.53
CA GLY A 37 -3.75 0.54 6.49
C GLY A 37 -4.49 0.71 5.16
N ARG A 38 -5.82 0.67 5.19
CA ARG A 38 -6.65 0.88 3.98
C ARG A 38 -6.53 2.28 3.39
N ILE A 39 -6.43 3.31 4.23
CA ILE A 39 -6.18 4.69 3.76
C ILE A 39 -4.80 4.79 3.10
N PHE A 40 -3.80 4.12 3.66
CA PHE A 40 -2.45 4.11 3.11
C PHE A 40 -2.41 3.44 1.73
N GLU A 41 -3.12 2.32 1.53
CA GLU A 41 -3.25 1.69 0.20
C GLU A 41 -3.85 2.65 -0.84
N GLU A 42 -4.89 3.42 -0.47
CA GLU A 42 -5.47 4.42 -1.37
C GLU A 42 -4.48 5.55 -1.71
N ILE A 43 -3.70 6.02 -0.72
CA ILE A 43 -2.65 7.02 -0.92
C ILE A 43 -1.56 6.46 -1.85
N CYS A 44 -1.14 5.20 -1.67
CA CYS A 44 -0.17 4.56 -2.55
C CYS A 44 -0.70 4.44 -3.99
N MET A 45 -1.98 4.11 -4.18
CA MET A 45 -2.59 4.11 -5.52
C MET A 45 -2.60 5.51 -6.16
N GLN A 46 -2.92 6.57 -5.39
CA GLN A 46 -2.84 7.95 -5.90
C GLN A 46 -1.41 8.33 -6.30
N TYR A 47 -0.42 7.93 -5.50
CA TYR A 47 0.99 8.12 -5.82
C TYR A 47 1.38 7.41 -7.13
N MET A 48 0.93 6.17 -7.33
CA MET A 48 1.18 5.43 -8.58
C MET A 48 0.58 6.12 -9.81
N TRP A 49 -0.67 6.59 -9.71
CA TRP A 49 -1.31 7.37 -10.78
C TRP A 49 -0.54 8.67 -11.08
N LYS A 50 -0.05 9.33 -10.04
CA LYS A 50 0.75 10.55 -10.23
C LYS A 50 2.09 10.25 -10.91
N LEU A 51 2.80 9.19 -10.50
CA LEU A 51 4.02 8.74 -11.21
C LEU A 51 3.77 8.48 -12.69
N LEU A 52 2.63 7.84 -13.03
CA LEU A 52 2.27 7.59 -14.41
C LEU A 52 2.05 8.88 -15.19
N LEU A 53 1.28 9.82 -14.63
CA LEU A 53 0.97 11.11 -15.26
C LEU A 53 2.22 11.99 -15.46
N ASP A 54 3.20 11.88 -14.57
CA ASP A 54 4.46 12.60 -14.65
C ASP A 54 5.49 11.92 -15.56
N GLY A 55 5.17 10.71 -16.09
CA GLY A 55 6.09 9.92 -16.91
C GLY A 55 7.23 9.27 -16.13
N GLU A 56 7.11 9.16 -14.83
CA GLU A 56 8.11 8.57 -13.93
C GLU A 56 7.81 7.11 -13.53
N SER A 57 6.66 6.57 -13.96
CA SER A 57 6.30 5.18 -13.67
C SER A 57 7.16 4.21 -14.50
N PRO A 58 7.72 3.15 -13.88
CA PRO A 58 8.48 2.13 -14.59
C PRO A 58 7.62 1.23 -15.49
N VAL A 59 6.30 1.28 -15.33
CA VAL A 59 5.30 0.53 -16.13
C VAL A 59 4.16 1.47 -16.49
N GLU A 60 3.83 1.58 -17.77
CA GLU A 60 2.71 2.38 -18.27
C GLU A 60 1.39 1.58 -18.17
N PHE A 61 0.83 1.52 -16.99
CA PHE A 61 -0.41 0.78 -16.75
C PHE A 61 -1.65 1.54 -17.22
N SER A 62 -2.64 0.81 -17.71
CA SER A 62 -3.96 1.35 -18.08
C SER A 62 -4.97 1.26 -16.94
N ASN A 63 -4.82 0.27 -16.06
CA ASN A 63 -5.66 0.03 -14.91
C ASN A 63 -4.79 -0.19 -13.69
N LEU A 64 -5.29 0.23 -12.53
CA LEU A 64 -4.64 0.01 -11.26
C LEU A 64 -5.69 -0.34 -10.21
N GLY A 65 -5.48 -1.42 -9.48
CA GLY A 65 -6.42 -1.86 -8.48
C GLY A 65 -5.85 -2.93 -7.56
N ARG A 66 -6.70 -3.38 -6.63
CA ARG A 66 -6.42 -4.52 -5.76
C ARG A 66 -6.82 -5.81 -6.47
N TRP A 67 -6.05 -6.85 -6.27
CA TRP A 67 -6.39 -8.19 -6.71
C TRP A 67 -6.55 -9.13 -5.51
N TRP A 68 -7.53 -10.01 -5.56
CA TRP A 68 -7.68 -11.13 -4.63
C TRP A 68 -8.05 -12.40 -5.39
N GLY A 69 -7.55 -13.52 -4.91
CA GLY A 69 -7.79 -14.81 -5.54
C GLY A 69 -7.23 -15.96 -4.70
N THR A 70 -7.24 -17.16 -5.26
CA THR A 70 -6.68 -18.34 -4.63
C THR A 70 -5.33 -18.68 -5.26
N ASP A 71 -4.30 -18.86 -4.43
CA ASP A 71 -3.06 -19.48 -4.87
C ASP A 71 -3.32 -20.95 -5.18
N PRO A 72 -3.21 -21.39 -6.45
CA PRO A 72 -3.54 -22.75 -6.83
C PRO A 72 -2.56 -23.81 -6.29
N GLN A 73 -1.35 -23.40 -5.91
CA GLN A 73 -0.32 -24.29 -5.37
C GLN A 73 -0.51 -24.51 -3.87
N GLU A 74 -0.74 -23.42 -3.13
CA GLU A 74 -0.92 -23.48 -1.68
C GLU A 74 -2.37 -23.67 -1.25
N ARG A 75 -3.34 -23.51 -2.15
CA ARG A 75 -4.80 -23.59 -1.93
C ARG A 75 -5.30 -22.62 -0.84
N ILE A 76 -4.65 -21.46 -0.73
CA ILE A 76 -5.00 -20.39 0.22
C ILE A 76 -5.50 -19.16 -0.54
N GLN A 77 -6.36 -18.39 0.11
CA GLN A 77 -6.71 -17.08 -0.39
C GLN A 77 -5.54 -16.13 -0.22
N THR A 78 -5.26 -15.35 -1.25
CA THR A 78 -4.21 -14.35 -1.25
C THR A 78 -4.68 -13.07 -1.94
N GLU A 79 -4.06 -11.96 -1.57
CA GLU A 79 -4.36 -10.64 -2.12
C GLU A 79 -3.08 -9.92 -2.50
N ILE A 80 -3.21 -8.96 -3.41
CA ILE A 80 -2.18 -8.02 -3.80
C ILE A 80 -2.81 -6.64 -3.69
N ASP A 81 -2.19 -5.75 -2.92
CA ASP A 81 -2.78 -4.45 -2.59
C ASP A 81 -2.86 -3.53 -3.81
N ILE A 82 -1.85 -3.61 -4.69
CA ILE A 82 -1.78 -2.84 -5.92
C ILE A 82 -1.32 -3.74 -7.06
N MET A 83 -2.10 -3.79 -8.12
CA MET A 83 -1.74 -4.47 -9.36
C MET A 83 -2.15 -3.60 -10.54
N GLY A 84 -1.25 -3.46 -11.50
CA GLY A 84 -1.51 -2.79 -12.78
C GLY A 84 -0.77 -3.48 -13.90
N ASP A 85 -1.35 -3.47 -15.09
CA ASP A 85 -0.76 -4.06 -16.28
C ASP A 85 -0.70 -3.05 -17.42
N GLN A 86 0.38 -3.10 -18.16
CA GLN A 86 0.58 -2.35 -19.40
C GLN A 86 0.05 -3.16 -20.60
N ASP A 87 0.41 -4.42 -20.64
CA ASP A 87 0.05 -5.37 -21.68
C ASP A 87 0.07 -6.82 -21.15
N LYS A 88 0.02 -7.81 -22.03
CA LYS A 88 0.05 -9.24 -21.64
C LYS A 88 1.41 -9.72 -21.11
N SER A 89 2.46 -8.93 -21.28
CA SER A 89 3.84 -9.30 -20.90
C SER A 89 4.38 -8.48 -19.73
N THR A 90 3.82 -7.32 -19.44
CA THR A 90 4.40 -6.34 -18.51
C THR A 90 3.37 -5.89 -17.47
N ALA A 91 3.72 -6.00 -16.20
CA ALA A 91 2.87 -5.60 -15.08
C ALA A 91 3.67 -5.09 -13.89
N LEU A 92 2.99 -4.38 -13.01
CA LEU A 92 3.49 -4.01 -11.70
C LEU A 92 2.65 -4.62 -10.58
N PHE A 93 3.29 -4.88 -9.43
CA PHE A 93 2.66 -5.38 -8.22
C PHE A 93 3.16 -4.59 -7.03
N GLY A 94 2.27 -4.24 -6.11
CA GLY A 94 2.59 -3.47 -4.91
C GLY A 94 2.02 -4.08 -3.64
N GLU A 95 2.78 -3.98 -2.56
CA GLU A 95 2.36 -4.35 -1.20
C GLU A 95 2.53 -3.14 -0.29
N CYS A 96 1.51 -2.84 0.53
CA CYS A 96 1.46 -1.67 1.41
C CYS A 96 1.52 -2.10 2.88
N LYS A 97 2.45 -1.50 3.65
CA LYS A 97 2.63 -1.81 5.08
C LYS A 97 2.54 -0.56 5.95
N TRP A 98 1.40 -0.39 6.63
CA TRP A 98 1.18 0.67 7.62
C TRP A 98 1.51 0.18 9.02
N ILE A 99 2.79 -0.11 9.27
CA ILE A 99 3.31 -0.60 10.56
C ILE A 99 4.38 0.34 11.12
N ASN A 100 4.63 0.28 12.42
CA ASN A 100 5.61 1.16 13.10
C ASN A 100 7.04 0.61 13.03
N GLU A 101 7.24 -0.58 12.52
CA GLU A 101 8.53 -1.24 12.31
C GLU A 101 8.98 -1.06 10.85
N ASN A 102 10.27 -1.28 10.60
CA ASN A 102 10.80 -1.37 9.24
C ASN A 102 10.32 -2.67 8.58
N VAL A 103 9.95 -2.56 7.31
CA VAL A 103 9.46 -3.70 6.51
C VAL A 103 10.62 -4.65 6.21
N ASP A 104 10.42 -5.92 6.52
CA ASP A 104 11.42 -6.97 6.37
C ASP A 104 11.43 -7.57 4.95
N VAL A 105 12.57 -8.16 4.56
CA VAL A 105 12.76 -8.84 3.27
C VAL A 105 11.70 -9.91 2.97
N LYS A 106 11.16 -10.58 4.00
CA LYS A 106 10.11 -11.59 3.86
C LYS A 106 8.85 -11.05 3.17
N VAL A 107 8.55 -9.76 3.35
CA VAL A 107 7.41 -9.11 2.69
C VAL A 107 7.67 -9.00 1.19
N LEU A 108 8.89 -8.61 0.81
CA LEU A 108 9.33 -8.56 -0.59
C LEU A 108 9.30 -9.95 -1.24
N GLU A 109 9.82 -10.96 -0.55
CA GLU A 109 9.78 -12.35 -1.03
C GLU A 109 8.36 -12.85 -1.24
N LYS A 110 7.45 -12.51 -0.32
CA LYS A 110 6.03 -12.85 -0.44
C LYS A 110 5.38 -12.17 -1.64
N LEU A 111 5.63 -10.88 -1.85
CA LEU A 111 5.14 -10.15 -3.03
C LEU A 111 5.69 -10.76 -4.32
N LYS A 112 7.00 -11.04 -4.38
CA LYS A 112 7.66 -11.74 -5.49
C LYS A 112 7.03 -13.10 -5.79
N LYS A 113 6.71 -13.89 -4.75
CA LYS A 113 6.02 -15.17 -4.90
C LYS A 113 4.62 -14.98 -5.48
N ARG A 114 3.86 -14.01 -4.98
CA ARG A 114 2.50 -13.71 -5.45
C ARG A 114 2.48 -13.21 -6.89
N SER A 115 3.45 -12.39 -7.31
CA SER A 115 3.54 -11.91 -8.70
C SER A 115 3.71 -13.06 -9.71
N ARG A 116 4.32 -14.19 -9.29
CA ARG A 116 4.49 -15.39 -10.12
C ARG A 116 3.20 -16.19 -10.36
N LEU A 117 2.11 -15.87 -9.68
CA LEU A 117 0.78 -16.43 -9.99
C LEU A 117 0.29 -15.98 -11.38
N PHE A 118 0.87 -14.90 -11.88
CA PHE A 118 0.56 -14.29 -13.17
C PHE A 118 1.70 -14.60 -14.16
N ARG A 119 1.37 -14.67 -15.43
CA ARG A 119 2.32 -15.05 -16.51
C ARG A 119 2.90 -13.82 -17.20
N TYR A 120 3.34 -12.82 -16.43
CA TYR A 120 4.05 -11.67 -16.97
C TYR A 120 5.54 -11.95 -17.06
N GLU A 121 6.17 -11.54 -18.16
CA GLU A 121 7.62 -11.67 -18.39
C GLU A 121 8.38 -10.54 -17.71
N ASN A 122 7.84 -9.33 -17.79
CA ASN A 122 8.41 -8.12 -17.20
C ASN A 122 7.56 -7.68 -16.00
N VAL A 123 8.14 -7.79 -14.82
CA VAL A 123 7.45 -7.45 -13.57
C VAL A 123 8.23 -6.37 -12.84
N HIS A 124 7.56 -5.30 -12.41
CA HIS A 124 8.10 -4.35 -11.46
C HIS A 124 7.38 -4.45 -10.12
N LEU A 125 8.12 -4.49 -9.02
CA LEU A 125 7.57 -4.62 -7.68
C LEU A 125 7.68 -3.28 -6.93
N PHE A 126 6.61 -2.90 -6.25
CA PHE A 126 6.58 -1.77 -5.34
C PHE A 126 6.36 -2.25 -3.91
N LEU A 127 7.18 -1.79 -2.99
CA LEU A 127 6.97 -2.03 -1.58
C LEU A 127 6.82 -0.69 -0.87
N PHE A 128 5.64 -0.47 -0.28
CA PHE A 128 5.30 0.77 0.41
C PHE A 128 5.34 0.58 1.92
N ALA A 129 6.02 1.47 2.61
CA ALA A 129 6.17 1.39 4.06
C ALA A 129 5.84 2.71 4.75
N LYS A 130 5.18 2.64 5.92
CA LYS A 130 4.99 3.82 6.77
C LYS A 130 6.31 4.39 7.24
N LYS A 131 7.23 3.56 7.70
CA LYS A 131 8.49 3.98 8.32
C LYS A 131 9.69 3.83 7.39
N GLY A 132 9.94 2.62 6.94
CA GLY A 132 11.11 2.30 6.14
C GLY A 132 11.30 0.79 6.00
N PHE A 133 12.52 0.40 5.65
CA PHE A 133 12.86 -0.97 5.29
C PHE A 133 14.08 -1.43 6.09
N THR A 134 14.18 -2.73 6.34
CA THR A 134 15.38 -3.31 6.93
C THR A 134 16.52 -3.29 5.92
N GLN A 135 17.76 -3.34 6.40
CA GLN A 135 18.95 -3.38 5.54
C GLN A 135 18.89 -4.56 4.56
N GLY A 136 18.46 -5.75 5.04
CA GLY A 136 18.30 -6.93 4.20
C GLY A 136 17.26 -6.75 3.08
N CYS A 137 16.17 -6.02 3.35
CA CYS A 137 15.17 -5.69 2.33
C CYS A 137 15.74 -4.75 1.25
N ILE A 138 16.52 -3.74 1.66
CA ILE A 138 17.16 -2.79 0.75
C ILE A 138 18.18 -3.50 -0.16
N GLU A 139 19.01 -4.35 0.42
CA GLU A 139 20.02 -5.12 -0.33
C GLU A 139 19.40 -6.08 -1.34
N GLU A 140 18.35 -6.80 -0.94
CA GLU A 140 17.65 -7.72 -1.86
C GLU A 140 16.95 -6.97 -2.99
N ALA A 141 16.27 -5.86 -2.69
CA ALA A 141 15.66 -5.00 -3.69
C ALA A 141 16.69 -4.48 -4.72
N GLY A 142 17.86 -4.05 -4.24
CA GLY A 142 18.98 -3.61 -5.09
C GLY A 142 19.53 -4.72 -5.99
N LYS A 143 19.63 -5.95 -5.49
CA LYS A 143 20.05 -7.11 -6.28
C LYS A 143 19.03 -7.47 -7.37
N MET A 144 17.76 -7.35 -7.07
CA MET A 144 16.70 -7.65 -8.04
C MET A 144 16.61 -6.62 -9.18
N GLY A 145 16.89 -5.36 -8.91
CA GLY A 145 16.91 -4.26 -9.89
C GLY A 145 15.54 -3.82 -10.43
N ASN A 146 14.48 -4.56 -10.14
CA ASN A 146 13.11 -4.28 -10.57
C ASN A 146 12.16 -4.04 -9.38
N VAL A 147 12.69 -3.45 -8.31
CA VAL A 147 11.96 -3.19 -7.06
C VAL A 147 12.10 -1.72 -6.67
N SER A 148 10.99 -1.06 -6.43
CA SER A 148 10.93 0.28 -5.85
C SER A 148 10.51 0.19 -4.39
N LEU A 149 11.34 0.70 -3.49
CA LEU A 149 11.05 0.83 -2.06
C LEU A 149 10.64 2.28 -1.78
N VAL A 150 9.40 2.48 -1.33
CA VAL A 150 8.82 3.81 -1.18
C VAL A 150 8.27 3.99 0.23
N THR A 151 8.74 5.03 0.93
CA THR A 151 8.23 5.38 2.26
C THR A 151 7.07 6.38 2.19
N TYR A 152 6.25 6.43 3.24
CA TYR A 152 5.19 7.43 3.36
C TYR A 152 5.71 8.88 3.22
N ASP A 153 6.89 9.19 3.79
CA ASP A 153 7.49 10.52 3.67
C ASP A 153 7.83 10.89 2.22
N GLN A 154 8.31 9.92 1.43
CA GLN A 154 8.58 10.13 0.00
C GLN A 154 7.27 10.38 -0.76
N ILE A 155 6.24 9.58 -0.51
CA ILE A 155 4.91 9.77 -1.09
C ILE A 155 4.38 11.17 -0.75
N TYR A 156 4.42 11.54 0.52
CA TYR A 156 3.92 12.83 0.99
C TYR A 156 4.64 14.00 0.30
N ARG A 157 5.96 13.98 0.24
CA ARG A 157 6.75 15.02 -0.44
C ARG A 157 6.42 15.10 -1.92
N TYR A 158 6.31 13.94 -2.58
CA TYR A 158 6.00 13.87 -4.00
C TYR A 158 4.63 14.45 -4.31
N LEU A 159 3.60 14.06 -3.54
CA LEU A 159 2.24 14.55 -3.72
C LEU A 159 2.04 16.00 -3.29
N SER A 160 2.81 16.50 -2.30
CA SER A 160 2.70 17.87 -1.79
C SER A 160 3.39 18.92 -2.68
N ASN A 161 4.38 18.54 -3.50
CA ASN A 161 5.08 19.46 -4.39
C ASN A 161 4.24 19.90 -5.61
N ILE A 162 3.01 19.46 -5.72
CA ILE A 162 2.13 19.67 -6.86
C ILE A 162 1.31 20.96 -6.74
N ASP A 163 1.03 21.45 -5.54
CA ASP A 163 0.06 22.54 -5.30
C ASP A 163 0.63 23.97 -5.46
N LEU A 164 1.88 24.15 -5.88
CA LEU A 164 2.50 25.47 -5.96
C LEU A 164 2.78 25.97 -7.39
N SER A 165 2.32 25.28 -8.43
CA SER A 165 2.64 25.62 -9.83
C SER A 165 1.45 25.64 -10.80
N GLN A 166 0.21 25.75 -10.30
CA GLN A 166 -0.96 26.05 -11.17
C GLN A 166 -1.66 27.32 -10.76
#